data_9cf2d7043665a445784d3fc75a080da3
#
_entry.id   9cf2d7043665a445784d3fc75a080da3
#
_cell.length_a   1.000
_cell.length_b   1.000
_cell.length_c   1.000
_cell.angle_alpha   90.00
_cell.angle_beta   90.00
_cell.angle_gamma   90.00
#
_symmetry.space_group_name_H-M   'P 1'
#
loop_
_entity.id
_entity.type
_entity.pdbx_description
1 polymer ?
#
loop_
_entity_poly.entity_id
_entity_poly.type
_entity_poly.pdbx_seq_one_letter_code
_entity_poly.pdbx_strand_id
1 'polypeptide(L)'
;ICSGLVGSEMCIRDSLSRRQKGHGRGGRMKIEDDFAEFIGGVRYGETLGGPIGLQIKNRDWENWKDVMDHNIPEKPSKPITMLRPGHADLAGLQKFGMNDIRNILERSSARETTMRVALGSFCRKMLEDIGIEIGSRVVQIHNIKDIQDIGMNQTPNQVSNLADKSPVRCINKSKEKEMMAIIDKAKKQGDSVGGTFELIADGLSLIHI
;
A
#
# COMPACT_ATOMS: atom_id res chain seq x y z
N ILE A 1 -3.83 -24.48 -13.05
CA ILE A 1 -2.98 -23.90 -12.03
C ILE A 1 -3.83 -22.94 -11.20
N CYS A 2 -3.90 -23.17 -9.93
CA CYS A 2 -4.57 -22.48 -8.83
C CYS A 2 -5.80 -23.21 -8.30
N SER A 3 -5.58 -24.35 -7.73
CA SER A 3 -6.49 -24.94 -6.75
C SER A 3 -6.30 -24.20 -5.44
N GLY A 4 -7.33 -23.52 -4.96
CA GLY A 4 -7.40 -23.11 -3.57
C GLY A 4 -7.04 -21.66 -3.25
N LEU A 5 -7.83 -20.71 -3.70
CA LEU A 5 -7.82 -19.32 -3.21
C LEU A 5 -8.44 -19.14 -1.81
N VAL A 6 -8.74 -20.20 -1.09
CA VAL A 6 -9.38 -20.17 0.24
C VAL A 6 -8.58 -19.34 1.26
N GLY A 7 -7.28 -19.13 1.04
CA GLY A 7 -6.46 -18.25 1.88
C GLY A 7 -6.29 -16.82 1.35
N SER A 8 -6.69 -16.50 0.11
CA SER A 8 -6.38 -15.19 -0.49
C SER A 8 -7.19 -14.05 0.11
N GLU A 9 -8.45 -14.26 0.47
CA GLU A 9 -9.25 -13.22 1.15
C GLU A 9 -8.63 -12.83 2.50
N MET A 10 -8.18 -13.82 3.28
CA MET A 10 -7.47 -13.56 4.54
C MET A 10 -6.14 -12.84 4.28
N CYS A 11 -5.35 -13.27 3.29
CA CYS A 11 -4.08 -12.62 2.94
C CYS A 11 -4.28 -11.18 2.48
N ILE A 12 -5.31 -10.89 1.67
CA ILE A 12 -5.65 -9.53 1.24
C ILE A 12 -6.07 -8.70 2.44
N ARG A 13 -6.97 -9.22 3.30
CA ARG A 13 -7.43 -8.55 4.52
C ARG A 13 -6.28 -8.22 5.46
N ASP A 14 -5.39 -9.17 5.71
CA ASP A 14 -4.23 -8.98 6.58
C ASP A 14 -3.26 -7.93 6.01
N SER A 15 -3.05 -7.93 4.70
CA SER A 15 -2.19 -6.96 4.05
C SER A 15 -2.78 -5.56 4.05
N LEU A 16 -4.09 -5.42 3.85
CA LEU A 16 -4.81 -4.16 3.98
C LEU A 16 -4.77 -3.66 5.44
N SER A 17 -4.99 -4.55 6.41
CA SER A 17 -4.85 -4.23 7.83
C SER A 17 -3.43 -3.76 8.19
N ARG A 18 -2.39 -4.43 7.66
CA ARG A 18 -0.99 -3.99 7.84
C ARG A 18 -0.74 -2.61 7.24
N ARG A 19 -1.28 -2.34 6.05
CA ARG A 19 -1.18 -1.02 5.41
C ARG A 19 -1.74 0.09 6.31
N GLN A 20 -2.77 -0.19 7.09
CA GLN A 20 -3.40 0.79 7.99
C GLN A 20 -2.61 1.04 9.28
N LYS A 21 -1.71 0.12 9.66
CA LYS A 21 -0.84 0.26 10.85
C LYS A 21 0.39 1.09 10.53
N GLY A 22 1.09 1.49 11.57
CA GLY A 22 2.38 2.16 11.48
C GLY A 22 2.38 3.55 12.11
N HIS A 23 3.58 3.96 12.55
CA HIS A 23 3.80 5.26 13.18
C HIS A 23 3.76 6.40 12.15
N GLY A 24 3.28 7.56 12.56
CA GLY A 24 3.25 8.77 11.71
C GLY A 24 2.11 8.84 10.69
N ARG A 25 1.20 7.86 10.66
CA ARG A 25 0.05 7.84 9.75
C ARG A 25 -0.87 9.05 9.96
N GLY A 26 -1.43 9.56 8.86
CA GLY A 26 -2.39 10.68 8.88
C GLY A 26 -3.75 10.30 9.46
N GLY A 27 -4.53 11.31 9.88
CA GLY A 27 -5.85 11.12 10.50
C GLY A 27 -6.88 10.39 9.62
N ARG A 28 -6.75 10.46 8.30
CA ARG A 28 -7.60 9.74 7.34
C ARG A 28 -7.58 8.22 7.53
N MET A 29 -6.45 7.65 7.97
CA MET A 29 -6.32 6.21 8.24
C MET A 29 -7.22 5.72 9.38
N LYS A 30 -7.76 6.63 10.20
CA LYS A 30 -8.73 6.30 11.26
C LYS A 30 -10.15 6.05 10.72
N ILE A 31 -10.45 6.59 9.54
CA ILE A 31 -11.77 6.50 8.89
C ILE A 31 -11.81 5.26 7.97
N GLU A 32 -10.66 4.92 7.39
CA GLU A 32 -10.55 3.84 6.43
C GLU A 32 -10.43 2.49 7.15
N ASP A 33 -11.38 1.61 6.90
CA ASP A 33 -11.36 0.19 7.25
C ASP A 33 -11.50 -0.57 5.93
N ASP A 34 -10.36 -0.81 5.29
CA ASP A 34 -10.31 -1.33 3.93
C ASP A 34 -10.59 -2.82 3.92
N PHE A 35 -11.60 -3.20 3.18
CA PHE A 35 -11.97 -4.57 2.89
C PHE A 35 -12.12 -4.74 1.38
N ALA A 36 -11.50 -5.77 0.82
CA ALA A 36 -11.61 -6.09 -0.58
C ALA A 36 -12.69 -7.17 -0.81
N GLU A 37 -13.59 -6.91 -1.73
CA GLU A 37 -14.64 -7.84 -2.18
C GLU A 37 -14.28 -8.36 -3.57
N PHE A 38 -14.41 -9.67 -3.81
CA PHE A 38 -14.36 -10.22 -5.17
C PHE A 38 -15.68 -9.93 -5.87
N ILE A 39 -15.61 -9.28 -7.03
CA ILE A 39 -16.78 -8.97 -7.85
C ILE A 39 -16.87 -9.83 -9.12
N GLY A 40 -15.88 -10.66 -9.38
CA GLY A 40 -15.84 -11.59 -10.49
C GLY A 40 -14.56 -12.39 -10.58
N GLY A 41 -14.58 -13.46 -11.39
CA GLY A 41 -13.41 -14.30 -11.68
C GLY A 41 -13.10 -15.38 -10.65
N VAL A 42 -13.89 -15.49 -9.56
CA VAL A 42 -13.71 -16.48 -8.49
C VAL A 42 -15.04 -17.15 -8.18
N ARG A 43 -15.04 -18.47 -7.96
CA ARG A 43 -16.20 -19.25 -7.52
C ARG A 43 -15.75 -20.35 -6.56
N TYR A 44 -16.39 -20.44 -5.40
CA TYR A 44 -16.05 -21.44 -4.34
C TYR A 44 -14.57 -21.45 -3.94
N GLY A 45 -13.92 -20.26 -3.95
CA GLY A 45 -12.50 -20.13 -3.61
C GLY A 45 -11.53 -20.53 -4.73
N GLU A 46 -12.02 -20.80 -5.95
CA GLU A 46 -11.19 -21.15 -7.11
C GLU A 46 -11.29 -20.09 -8.20
N THR A 47 -10.19 -19.84 -8.90
CA THR A 47 -10.17 -18.95 -10.07
C THR A 47 -10.80 -19.62 -11.26
N LEU A 48 -11.55 -18.84 -12.07
CA LEU A 48 -12.24 -19.33 -13.26
C LEU A 48 -11.39 -19.23 -14.54
N GLY A 49 -10.10 -18.88 -14.43
CA GLY A 49 -9.21 -18.72 -15.59
C GLY A 49 -9.42 -17.43 -16.39
N GLY A 50 -10.35 -16.58 -15.97
CA GLY A 50 -10.60 -15.25 -16.54
C GLY A 50 -10.08 -14.13 -15.65
N PRO A 51 -10.34 -12.84 -16.00
CA PRO A 51 -10.00 -11.71 -15.17
C PRO A 51 -10.66 -11.78 -13.80
N ILE A 52 -9.90 -11.43 -12.74
CA ILE A 52 -10.39 -11.35 -11.38
C ILE A 52 -10.69 -9.90 -11.06
N GLY A 53 -11.95 -9.62 -10.70
CA GLY A 53 -12.38 -8.30 -10.26
C GLY A 53 -12.32 -8.17 -8.74
N LEU A 54 -11.65 -7.11 -8.26
CA LEU A 54 -11.61 -6.72 -6.85
C LEU A 54 -12.18 -5.33 -6.66
N GLN A 55 -12.96 -5.12 -5.62
CA GLN A 55 -13.49 -3.83 -5.24
C GLN A 55 -13.14 -3.51 -3.78
N ILE A 56 -12.70 -2.28 -3.52
CA ILE A 56 -12.53 -1.74 -2.17
C ILE A 56 -13.34 -0.46 -2.08
N LYS A 57 -14.39 -0.45 -1.25
CA LYS A 57 -15.27 0.71 -1.07
C LYS A 57 -14.51 1.88 -0.45
N ASN A 58 -14.69 3.06 -1.01
CA ASN A 58 -14.18 4.29 -0.44
C ASN A 58 -15.23 4.92 0.47
N ARG A 59 -15.05 4.84 1.78
CA ARG A 59 -16.01 5.41 2.75
C ARG A 59 -16.11 6.94 2.68
N ASP A 60 -15.09 7.59 2.16
CA ASP A 60 -15.09 9.04 1.95
C ASP A 60 -15.84 9.46 0.67
N TRP A 61 -16.32 8.52 -0.14
CA TRP A 61 -17.02 8.78 -1.39
C TRP A 61 -18.27 9.64 -1.19
N GLU A 62 -19.00 9.46 -0.10
CA GLU A 62 -20.20 10.23 0.20
C GLU A 62 -19.95 11.75 0.24
N ASN A 63 -18.75 12.17 0.64
CA ASN A 63 -18.34 13.58 0.65
C ASN A 63 -17.91 14.10 -0.72
N TRP A 64 -17.71 13.22 -1.69
CA TRP A 64 -17.15 13.55 -3.00
C TRP A 64 -18.11 13.28 -4.16
N LYS A 65 -19.19 12.54 -3.95
CA LYS A 65 -20.09 12.07 -5.01
C LYS A 65 -20.60 13.20 -5.88
N ASP A 66 -20.99 14.34 -5.32
CA ASP A 66 -21.59 15.46 -6.06
C ASP A 66 -20.56 16.21 -6.91
N VAL A 67 -19.28 16.18 -6.52
CA VAL A 67 -18.21 16.92 -7.22
C VAL A 67 -17.33 16.02 -8.10
N MET A 68 -17.42 14.70 -7.93
CA MET A 68 -16.69 13.70 -8.69
C MET A 68 -17.60 12.75 -9.47
N ASP A 69 -18.88 13.12 -9.63
CA ASP A 69 -19.84 12.35 -10.43
C ASP A 69 -19.39 12.31 -11.91
N HIS A 70 -19.67 11.21 -12.58
CA HIS A 70 -19.41 11.05 -14.01
C HIS A 70 -20.43 11.84 -14.89
N ASN A 71 -21.58 12.18 -14.33
CA ASN A 71 -22.58 13.01 -15.00
C ASN A 71 -22.20 14.49 -14.88
N ILE A 72 -22.61 15.27 -15.89
CA ILE A 72 -22.44 16.73 -15.88
C ILE A 72 -23.48 17.31 -14.92
N PRO A 73 -23.09 17.97 -13.83
CA PRO A 73 -24.04 18.57 -12.91
C PRO A 73 -24.68 19.83 -13.52
N GLU A 74 -25.91 20.13 -13.11
CA GLU A 74 -26.61 21.37 -13.55
C GLU A 74 -25.80 22.64 -13.23
N LYS A 75 -25.10 22.64 -12.10
CA LYS A 75 -24.22 23.73 -11.65
C LYS A 75 -22.81 23.19 -11.39
N PRO A 76 -21.91 23.30 -12.37
CA PRO A 76 -20.51 22.87 -12.16
C PRO A 76 -19.84 23.66 -11.04
N SER A 77 -19.14 22.96 -10.15
CA SER A 77 -18.33 23.59 -9.12
C SER A 77 -17.10 24.27 -9.75
N LYS A 78 -16.63 25.37 -9.14
CA LYS A 78 -15.41 26.05 -9.62
C LYS A 78 -14.21 25.10 -9.56
N PRO A 79 -13.32 25.12 -10.58
CA PRO A 79 -12.09 24.34 -10.56
C PRO A 79 -11.22 24.65 -9.35
N ILE A 80 -10.61 23.64 -8.77
CA ILE A 80 -9.58 23.81 -7.73
C ILE A 80 -8.23 23.83 -8.43
N THR A 81 -7.53 24.96 -8.32
CA THR A 81 -6.24 25.19 -8.99
C THR A 81 -5.05 25.25 -8.03
N MET A 82 -5.31 25.26 -6.70
CA MET A 82 -4.26 25.29 -5.69
C MET A 82 -3.58 23.93 -5.59
N LEU A 83 -2.33 23.86 -6.00
CA LEU A 83 -1.54 22.64 -5.97
C LEU A 83 -1.08 22.30 -4.54
N ARG A 84 -1.06 21.02 -4.22
CA ARG A 84 -0.51 20.56 -2.93
C ARG A 84 1.01 20.40 -3.05
N PRO A 85 1.80 21.02 -2.16
CA PRO A 85 3.26 20.84 -2.12
C PRO A 85 3.64 19.37 -1.91
N GLY A 86 4.67 18.90 -2.62
CA GLY A 86 5.15 17.52 -2.52
C GLY A 86 4.23 16.46 -3.13
N HIS A 87 3.16 16.86 -3.84
CA HIS A 87 2.22 15.97 -4.50
C HIS A 87 2.41 15.94 -6.03
N ALA A 88 1.82 14.95 -6.69
CA ALA A 88 1.87 14.81 -8.15
C ALA A 88 0.87 15.72 -8.90
N ASP A 89 0.28 16.70 -8.25
CA ASP A 89 -0.76 17.54 -8.82
C ASP A 89 -0.28 18.32 -10.05
N LEU A 90 0.85 19.02 -9.95
CA LEU A 90 1.42 19.77 -11.08
C LEU A 90 1.76 18.88 -12.26
N ALA A 91 2.49 17.80 -11.99
CA ALA A 91 2.90 16.86 -13.03
C ALA A 91 1.67 16.21 -13.71
N GLY A 92 0.65 15.89 -12.94
CA GLY A 92 -0.60 15.33 -13.45
C GLY A 92 -1.38 16.31 -14.32
N LEU A 93 -1.57 17.54 -13.86
CA LEU A 93 -2.24 18.58 -14.63
C LEU A 93 -1.55 18.85 -15.98
N GLN A 94 -0.22 18.96 -15.96
CA GLN A 94 0.58 19.18 -17.18
C GLN A 94 0.50 17.98 -18.12
N LYS A 95 0.67 16.76 -17.60
CA LYS A 95 0.65 15.54 -18.40
C LYS A 95 -0.68 15.31 -19.11
N PHE A 96 -1.79 15.59 -18.44
CA PHE A 96 -3.13 15.29 -18.95
C PHE A 96 -3.87 16.53 -19.48
N GLY A 97 -3.23 17.74 -19.47
CA GLY A 97 -3.83 18.98 -19.94
C GLY A 97 -5.09 19.41 -19.18
N MET A 98 -5.13 19.17 -17.87
CA MET A 98 -6.29 19.42 -17.03
C MET A 98 -6.12 20.72 -16.23
N ASN A 99 -7.25 21.37 -15.90
CA ASN A 99 -7.28 22.63 -15.14
C ASN A 99 -7.84 22.49 -13.72
N ASP A 100 -8.27 21.28 -13.35
CA ASP A 100 -8.83 20.98 -12.03
C ASP A 100 -8.04 19.84 -11.39
N ILE A 101 -7.44 20.09 -10.22
CA ILE A 101 -6.64 19.08 -9.54
C ILE A 101 -7.46 17.87 -9.12
N ARG A 102 -8.78 18.00 -8.98
CA ARG A 102 -9.67 16.88 -8.63
C ARG A 102 -9.58 15.76 -9.66
N ASN A 103 -9.36 16.08 -10.94
CA ASN A 103 -9.20 15.10 -12.02
C ASN A 103 -7.91 14.26 -11.88
N ILE A 104 -6.97 14.74 -11.05
CA ILE A 104 -5.70 14.05 -10.77
C ILE A 104 -5.75 13.27 -9.45
N LEU A 105 -6.70 13.60 -8.55
CA LEU A 105 -6.74 13.05 -7.19
C LEU A 105 -6.78 11.53 -7.16
N GLU A 106 -7.52 10.88 -8.03
CA GLU A 106 -7.62 9.41 -8.05
C GLU A 106 -6.26 8.74 -8.24
N ARG A 107 -5.42 9.29 -9.13
CA ARG A 107 -4.10 8.75 -9.46
C ARG A 107 -3.00 9.19 -8.50
N SER A 108 -3.10 10.39 -7.95
CA SER A 108 -2.11 10.95 -7.02
C SER A 108 -2.41 10.64 -5.56
N SER A 109 -3.59 10.13 -5.26
CA SER A 109 -4.00 9.79 -3.90
C SER A 109 -3.27 8.56 -3.37
N ALA A 110 -2.86 8.61 -2.09
CA ALA A 110 -2.40 7.43 -1.37
C ALA A 110 -3.44 6.30 -1.32
N ARG A 111 -4.70 6.59 -1.61
CA ARG A 111 -5.80 5.62 -1.73
C ARG A 111 -5.57 4.63 -2.88
N GLU A 112 -4.97 5.06 -3.98
CA GLU A 112 -4.62 4.18 -5.10
C GLU A 112 -3.73 3.01 -4.67
N THR A 113 -2.82 3.23 -3.72
CA THR A 113 -1.97 2.16 -3.18
C THR A 113 -2.73 1.06 -2.45
N THR A 114 -3.98 1.28 -2.04
CA THR A 114 -4.85 0.26 -1.44
C THR A 114 -5.11 -0.88 -2.42
N MET A 115 -5.42 -0.55 -3.67
CA MET A 115 -5.63 -1.55 -4.72
C MET A 115 -4.33 -2.28 -5.06
N ARG A 116 -3.19 -1.58 -5.08
CA ARG A 116 -1.87 -2.23 -5.29
C ARG A 116 -1.55 -3.24 -4.19
N VAL A 117 -1.88 -2.93 -2.93
CA VAL A 117 -1.69 -3.85 -1.81
C VAL A 117 -2.59 -5.07 -1.95
N ALA A 118 -3.85 -4.89 -2.33
CA ALA A 118 -4.78 -6.00 -2.55
C ALA A 118 -4.30 -6.92 -3.68
N LEU A 119 -3.94 -6.35 -4.84
CA LEU A 119 -3.40 -7.12 -5.98
C LEU A 119 -2.07 -7.80 -5.63
N GLY A 120 -1.16 -7.09 -4.96
CA GLY A 120 0.13 -7.64 -4.53
C GLY A 120 -0.01 -8.80 -3.56
N SER A 121 -1.03 -8.77 -2.69
CA SER A 121 -1.33 -9.87 -1.78
C SER A 121 -1.81 -11.11 -2.50
N PHE A 122 -2.64 -10.93 -3.52
CA PHE A 122 -3.09 -12.00 -4.40
C PHE A 122 -1.91 -12.63 -5.16
N CYS A 123 -1.08 -11.80 -5.79
CA CYS A 123 0.11 -12.26 -6.51
C CYS A 123 1.10 -12.99 -5.57
N ARG A 124 1.28 -12.49 -4.34
CA ARG A 124 2.13 -13.14 -3.34
C ARG A 124 1.63 -14.55 -3.01
N LYS A 125 0.31 -14.72 -2.81
CA LYS A 125 -0.26 -16.05 -2.56
C LYS A 125 -0.02 -17.01 -3.72
N MET A 126 -0.17 -16.52 -4.95
CA MET A 126 0.14 -17.31 -6.16
C MET A 126 1.62 -17.72 -6.23
N LEU A 127 2.54 -16.84 -5.82
CA LEU A 127 3.96 -17.13 -5.75
C LEU A 127 4.28 -18.18 -4.66
N GLU A 128 3.64 -18.06 -3.50
CA GLU A 128 3.77 -19.04 -2.41
C GLU A 128 3.34 -20.45 -2.86
N ASP A 129 2.28 -20.57 -3.66
CA ASP A 129 1.79 -21.84 -4.18
C ASP A 129 2.79 -22.53 -5.15
N ILE A 130 3.72 -21.78 -5.73
CA ILE A 130 4.83 -22.31 -6.55
C ILE A 130 6.18 -22.33 -5.82
N GLY A 131 6.16 -22.14 -4.49
CA GLY A 131 7.34 -22.25 -3.63
C GLY A 131 8.21 -20.99 -3.55
N ILE A 132 7.71 -19.82 -3.99
CA ILE A 132 8.42 -18.55 -3.89
C ILE A 132 7.87 -17.75 -2.71
N GLU A 133 8.71 -17.45 -1.73
CA GLU A 133 8.37 -16.58 -0.61
C GLU A 133 8.89 -15.16 -0.81
N ILE A 134 8.08 -14.15 -0.41
CA ILE A 134 8.45 -12.74 -0.46
C ILE A 134 8.23 -12.10 0.90
N GLY A 135 9.26 -11.42 1.40
CA GLY A 135 9.22 -10.67 2.63
C GLY A 135 9.84 -9.28 2.50
N SER A 136 9.60 -8.42 3.49
CA SER A 136 10.16 -7.08 3.49
C SER A 136 10.34 -6.52 4.89
N ARG A 137 11.30 -5.61 5.02
CA ARG A 137 11.52 -4.79 6.23
C ARG A 137 11.98 -3.39 5.87
N VAL A 138 11.86 -2.45 6.80
CA VAL A 138 12.50 -1.13 6.69
C VAL A 138 13.90 -1.21 7.28
N VAL A 139 14.90 -0.79 6.52
CA VAL A 139 16.31 -0.81 6.90
C VAL A 139 16.87 0.57 7.20
N GLN A 140 16.17 1.65 6.80
CA GLN A 140 16.58 3.01 7.10
C GLN A 140 15.38 3.97 7.09
N ILE A 141 15.36 4.89 8.04
CA ILE A 141 14.51 6.10 8.01
C ILE A 141 15.41 7.29 8.29
N HIS A 142 15.40 8.27 7.38
CA HIS A 142 16.32 9.42 7.41
C HIS A 142 17.78 8.93 7.47
N ASN A 143 18.53 9.30 8.49
CA ASN A 143 19.92 8.88 8.74
C ASN A 143 20.05 7.68 9.69
N ILE A 144 18.95 7.16 10.21
CA ILE A 144 18.93 6.06 11.17
C ILE A 144 18.82 4.74 10.42
N LYS A 145 19.85 3.91 10.54
CA LYS A 145 19.94 2.62 9.86
C LYS A 145 19.70 1.48 10.84
N ASP A 146 18.88 0.52 10.41
CA ASP A 146 18.78 -0.82 11.01
C ASP A 146 19.67 -1.79 10.22
N ILE A 147 20.92 -1.92 10.68
CA ILE A 147 21.94 -2.79 10.07
C ILE A 147 21.95 -4.19 10.66
N GLN A 148 20.93 -4.55 11.44
CA GLN A 148 20.86 -5.88 12.04
C GLN A 148 20.87 -6.95 10.95
N ASP A 149 21.86 -7.83 11.03
CA ASP A 149 21.91 -9.03 10.17
C ASP A 149 20.74 -9.93 10.52
N ILE A 150 19.99 -10.33 9.51
CA ILE A 150 18.85 -11.25 9.63
C ILE A 150 19.32 -12.71 9.74
N GLY A 151 20.61 -12.98 9.47
CA GLY A 151 21.11 -14.36 9.38
C GLY A 151 20.58 -15.11 8.13
N MET A 152 21.42 -15.96 7.57
CA MET A 152 21.09 -16.74 6.36
C MET A 152 19.95 -17.75 6.54
N ASN A 153 19.47 -17.97 7.76
CA ASN A 153 18.50 -19.02 8.09
C ASN A 153 17.06 -18.51 8.27
N GLN A 154 16.81 -17.22 8.08
CA GLN A 154 15.45 -16.68 8.22
C GLN A 154 14.76 -16.61 6.86
N THR A 155 13.56 -17.20 6.78
CA THR A 155 12.74 -17.11 5.58
C THR A 155 12.17 -15.68 5.40
N PRO A 156 11.83 -15.27 4.18
CA PRO A 156 11.21 -13.95 3.92
C PRO A 156 9.97 -13.69 4.78
N ASN A 157 9.15 -14.71 5.01
CA ASN A 157 7.98 -14.62 5.87
C ASN A 157 8.34 -14.41 7.35
N GLN A 158 9.40 -15.06 7.85
CA GLN A 158 9.89 -14.84 9.21
C GLN A 158 10.39 -13.41 9.40
N VAL A 159 11.13 -12.85 8.43
CA VAL A 159 11.59 -11.46 8.42
C VAL A 159 10.42 -10.49 8.45
N SER A 160 9.43 -10.69 7.60
CA SER A 160 8.22 -9.85 7.59
C SER A 160 7.47 -9.91 8.92
N ASN A 161 7.30 -11.09 9.50
CA ASN A 161 6.61 -11.27 10.77
C ASN A 161 7.35 -10.60 11.94
N LEU A 162 8.68 -10.56 11.91
CA LEU A 162 9.47 -9.80 12.88
C LEU A 162 9.31 -8.30 12.67
N ALA A 163 9.40 -7.83 11.43
CA ALA A 163 9.22 -6.43 11.08
C ALA A 163 7.81 -5.91 11.43
N ASP A 164 6.77 -6.71 11.23
CA ASP A 164 5.37 -6.34 11.53
C ASP A 164 5.10 -6.09 13.02
N LYS A 165 5.99 -6.55 13.91
CA LYS A 165 5.93 -6.24 15.36
C LYS A 165 6.40 -4.82 15.70
N SER A 166 7.01 -4.13 14.73
CA SER A 166 7.49 -2.76 14.87
C SER A 166 6.56 -1.77 14.16
N PRO A 167 6.18 -0.65 14.80
CA PRO A 167 5.36 0.39 14.16
C PRO A 167 6.05 1.09 12.99
N VAL A 168 7.35 0.91 12.80
CA VAL A 168 8.14 1.41 11.67
C VAL A 168 8.73 0.28 10.80
N ARG A 169 8.34 -0.96 11.09
CA ARG A 169 8.77 -2.16 10.36
C ARG A 169 10.28 -2.41 10.34
N CYS A 170 11.01 -1.95 11.34
CA CYS A 170 12.39 -2.32 11.58
C CYS A 170 12.50 -3.50 12.55
N ILE A 171 13.61 -4.23 12.53
CA ILE A 171 13.83 -5.40 13.41
C ILE A 171 14.50 -4.98 14.71
N ASN A 172 15.41 -4.03 14.65
CA ASN A 172 16.18 -3.57 15.81
C ASN A 172 15.34 -2.65 16.70
N LYS A 173 15.00 -3.13 17.90
CA LYS A 173 14.20 -2.40 18.87
C LYS A 173 14.80 -1.09 19.37
N SER A 174 16.14 -0.97 19.41
CA SER A 174 16.80 0.29 19.78
C SER A 174 16.58 1.35 18.70
N LYS A 175 16.67 0.96 17.41
CA LYS A 175 16.49 1.85 16.27
C LYS A 175 15.02 2.23 16.03
N GLU A 176 14.08 1.39 16.43
CA GLU A 176 12.66 1.69 16.37
C GLU A 176 12.31 3.03 17.03
N LYS A 177 12.78 3.24 18.26
CA LYS A 177 12.53 4.49 19.00
C LYS A 177 13.15 5.71 18.34
N GLU A 178 14.39 5.57 17.83
CA GLU A 178 15.08 6.65 17.12
C GLU A 178 14.33 7.01 15.82
N MET A 179 13.89 6.00 15.05
CA MET A 179 13.11 6.19 13.81
C MET A 179 11.76 6.85 14.08
N MET A 180 11.06 6.48 15.13
CA MET A 180 9.80 7.11 15.52
C MET A 180 10.02 8.58 15.91
N ALA A 181 11.06 8.88 16.68
CA ALA A 181 11.37 10.23 17.11
C ALA A 181 11.69 11.16 15.92
N ILE A 182 12.40 10.66 14.90
CA ILE A 182 12.71 11.48 13.71
C ILE A 182 11.46 11.75 12.85
N ILE A 183 10.55 10.79 12.75
CA ILE A 183 9.24 10.97 12.11
C ILE A 183 8.43 12.05 12.82
N ASP A 184 8.36 11.99 14.15
CA ASP A 184 7.61 12.97 14.95
C ASP A 184 8.24 14.37 14.86
N LYS A 185 9.56 14.46 14.81
CA LYS A 185 10.28 15.71 14.60
C LYS A 185 9.93 16.33 13.25
N ALA A 186 10.01 15.56 12.17
CA ALA A 186 9.68 16.03 10.83
C ALA A 186 8.21 16.49 10.76
N LYS A 187 7.29 15.71 11.33
CA LYS A 187 5.87 16.08 11.39
C LYS A 187 5.63 17.41 12.11
N LYS A 188 6.33 17.67 13.22
CA LYS A 188 6.24 18.95 13.94
C LYS A 188 6.79 20.13 13.13
N GLN A 189 7.76 19.88 12.26
CA GLN A 189 8.36 20.87 11.38
C GLN A 189 7.59 21.08 10.07
N GLY A 190 6.52 20.33 9.83
CA GLY A 190 5.79 20.35 8.57
C GLY A 190 6.58 19.75 7.40
N ASP A 191 7.54 18.90 7.70
CA ASP A 191 8.42 18.25 6.74
C ASP A 191 8.15 16.74 6.64
N SER A 192 8.86 16.04 5.77
CA SER A 192 8.79 14.60 5.57
C SER A 192 10.18 13.99 5.63
N VAL A 193 10.23 12.68 5.91
CA VAL A 193 11.47 11.90 5.90
C VAL A 193 11.38 10.80 4.85
N GLY A 194 12.48 10.57 4.15
CA GLY A 194 12.67 9.42 3.28
C GLY A 194 13.20 8.21 4.04
N GLY A 195 13.27 7.08 3.36
CA GLY A 195 13.79 5.84 3.92
C GLY A 195 14.14 4.82 2.86
N THR A 196 14.70 3.71 3.31
CA THR A 196 15.03 2.53 2.50
C THR A 196 14.34 1.32 3.10
N PHE A 197 13.76 0.51 2.25
CA PHE A 197 13.26 -0.81 2.62
C PHE A 197 13.99 -1.90 1.83
N GLU A 198 14.01 -3.07 2.39
CA GLU A 198 14.56 -4.28 1.77
C GLU A 198 13.42 -5.21 1.41
N LEU A 199 13.45 -5.74 0.19
CA LEU A 199 12.59 -6.81 -0.28
C LEU A 199 13.44 -8.07 -0.44
N ILE A 200 12.98 -9.17 0.15
CA ILE A 200 13.66 -10.46 0.13
C ILE A 200 12.75 -11.45 -0.58
N ALA A 201 13.31 -12.17 -1.54
CA ALA A 201 12.63 -13.26 -2.22
C ALA A 201 13.49 -14.53 -2.11
N ASP A 202 12.84 -15.63 -1.81
CA ASP A 202 13.45 -16.97 -1.75
C ASP A 202 12.65 -17.94 -2.62
N GLY A 203 13.26 -19.08 -2.98
CA GLY A 203 12.65 -20.07 -3.87
C GLY A 203 12.79 -19.75 -5.35
N LEU A 204 13.53 -18.68 -5.72
CA LEU A 204 13.83 -18.37 -7.11
C LEU A 204 14.94 -19.26 -7.65
N SER A 205 14.66 -19.97 -8.74
CA SER A 205 15.70 -20.73 -9.46
C SER A 205 16.49 -19.79 -10.38
N LEU A 206 17.78 -19.61 -10.12
CA LEU A 206 18.69 -18.85 -10.98
C LEU A 206 18.96 -19.50 -12.33
N ILE A 207 18.51 -20.75 -12.54
CA ILE A 207 18.73 -21.50 -13.79
C ILE A 207 17.73 -21.09 -14.87
N HIS A 208 16.65 -20.40 -14.49
CA HIS A 208 15.54 -20.04 -15.39
C HIS A 208 15.38 -18.52 -15.59
N ILE A 209 16.38 -17.74 -15.19
CA ILE A 209 16.44 -16.29 -15.44
C ILE A 209 17.34 -16.00 -16.63
#